data_02ae284f7368bb455fe562731e2645c5
#
_entry.id   02ae284f7368bb455fe562731e2645c5
#
_cell.length_a   1.000
_cell.length_b   1.000
_cell.length_c   1.000
_cell.angle_alpha   90.00
_cell.angle_beta   90.00
_cell.angle_gamma   90.00
#
_symmetry.space_group_name_H-M   'P 1'
#
loop_
_entity.id
_entity.type
_entity.pdbx_description
1 polymer ?
#
loop_
_entity_poly.entity_id
_entity_poly.type
_entity_poly.pdbx_seq_one_letter_code
_entity_poly.pdbx_strand_id
1 'polypeptide(L)'
;VTLSALALLFSTATAYIPPGSLHFLAFAGFAFVALWIFNLALAIILLLRKSWFVLIPIIALLISLPHWNHCFRIWGKNVEASLVLEKPVTVMSYNTRMFDYYKHSGVNNTPEVTFDFI
;
A
#
# COMPACT_ATOMS: atom_id res chain seq x y z
N VAL A 1 19.54 -16.27 -4.43
CA VAL A 1 18.27 -16.87 -3.99
C VAL A 1 17.99 -16.51 -2.54
N THR A 2 18.85 -16.90 -1.58
CA THR A 2 18.64 -16.63 -0.16
C THR A 2 18.56 -15.13 0.15
N LEU A 3 19.46 -14.34 -0.42
CA LEU A 3 19.49 -12.88 -0.22
C LEU A 3 18.19 -12.21 -0.74
N SER A 4 17.68 -12.62 -1.89
CA SER A 4 16.44 -12.08 -2.45
C SER A 4 15.21 -12.47 -1.63
N ALA A 5 15.17 -13.69 -1.11
CA ALA A 5 14.12 -14.15 -0.21
C ALA A 5 14.15 -13.39 1.11
N LEU A 6 15.33 -13.17 1.70
CA LEU A 6 15.48 -12.34 2.90
C LEU A 6 15.07 -10.89 2.66
N ALA A 7 15.43 -10.29 1.51
CA ALA A 7 15.00 -8.95 1.15
C ALA A 7 13.47 -8.84 1.02
N LEU A 8 12.81 -9.86 0.44
CA LEU A 8 11.35 -9.93 0.36
C LEU A 8 10.72 -10.02 1.74
N LEU A 9 11.22 -10.88 2.62
CA LEU A 9 10.72 -11.01 4.00
C LEU A 9 10.95 -9.73 4.81
N PHE A 10 12.08 -9.07 4.62
CA PHE A 10 12.33 -7.77 5.24
C PHE A 10 11.34 -6.71 4.75
N SER A 11 11.09 -6.65 3.45
CA SER A 11 10.12 -5.74 2.87
C SER A 11 8.69 -5.99 3.38
N THR A 12 8.29 -7.26 3.59
CA THR A 12 6.98 -7.58 4.22
C THR A 12 6.93 -7.17 5.69
N ALA A 13 8.02 -7.32 6.43
CA ALA A 13 8.08 -6.94 7.84
C ALA A 13 7.91 -5.43 8.06
N THR A 14 8.27 -4.59 7.08
CA THR A 14 8.12 -3.13 7.19
C THR A 14 6.68 -2.67 7.36
N ALA A 15 5.70 -3.45 6.88
CA ALA A 15 4.28 -3.14 7.05
C ALA A 15 3.80 -3.17 8.50
N TYR A 16 4.51 -3.90 9.35
CA TYR A 16 4.17 -4.06 10.77
C TYR A 16 4.91 -3.07 11.68
N ILE A 17 5.81 -2.27 11.12
CA ILE A 17 6.61 -1.29 11.86
C ILE A 17 5.98 0.09 11.71
N PRO A 18 5.65 0.80 12.79
CA PRO A 18 5.07 2.13 12.70
C PRO A 18 6.03 3.10 12.02
N PRO A 19 5.55 3.92 11.06
CA PRO A 19 6.40 4.80 10.23
C PRO A 19 7.13 5.90 11.01
N GLY A 20 6.69 6.18 12.25
CA GLY A 20 7.35 7.16 13.12
C GLY A 20 8.73 6.78 13.61
N SER A 21 9.09 5.47 13.57
CA SER A 21 10.36 4.99 14.12
C SER A 21 11.52 5.09 13.14
N LEU A 22 11.28 4.81 11.85
CA LEU A 22 12.33 4.75 10.83
C LEU A 22 11.75 5.09 9.45
N HIS A 23 11.84 6.35 9.05
CA HIS A 23 11.34 6.85 7.75
C HIS A 23 11.94 6.09 6.55
N PHE A 24 13.16 5.57 6.69
CA PHE A 24 13.85 4.80 5.65
C PHE A 24 13.15 3.46 5.34
N LEU A 25 12.46 2.86 6.32
CA LEU A 25 11.75 1.59 6.12
C LEU A 25 10.53 1.73 5.20
N ALA A 26 9.96 2.93 5.07
CA ALA A 26 8.88 3.18 4.13
C ALA A 26 9.30 2.89 2.68
N PHE A 27 10.56 3.21 2.33
CA PHE A 27 11.10 2.92 0.99
C PHE A 27 11.25 1.42 0.72
N ALA A 28 11.55 0.63 1.76
CA ALA A 28 11.64 -0.82 1.61
C ALA A 28 10.28 -1.46 1.27
N GLY A 29 9.17 -0.87 1.73
CA GLY A 29 7.82 -1.28 1.37
C GLY A 29 7.52 -1.09 -0.12
N PHE A 30 8.01 -0.03 -0.76
CA PHE A 30 7.86 0.18 -2.20
C PHE A 30 8.54 -0.90 -3.05
N ALA A 31 9.64 -1.46 -2.55
CA ALA A 31 10.36 -2.54 -3.24
C ALA A 31 9.62 -3.89 -3.21
N PHE A 32 8.57 -4.02 -2.40
CA PHE A 32 7.85 -5.28 -2.19
C PHE A 32 7.40 -5.94 -3.48
N VAL A 33 6.70 -5.22 -4.34
CA VAL A 33 6.13 -5.76 -5.58
C VAL A 33 7.23 -6.23 -6.53
N ALA A 34 8.30 -5.43 -6.67
CA ALA A 34 9.44 -5.79 -7.52
C ALA A 34 10.17 -7.04 -6.99
N LEU A 35 10.40 -7.11 -5.67
CA LEU A 35 11.03 -8.25 -5.02
C LEU A 35 10.15 -9.51 -5.11
N TRP A 36 8.83 -9.36 -5.02
CA TRP A 36 7.91 -10.46 -5.15
C TRP A 36 7.94 -11.06 -6.56
N ILE A 37 7.85 -10.22 -7.60
CA ILE A 37 7.95 -10.65 -9.01
C ILE A 37 9.31 -11.29 -9.27
N PHE A 38 10.39 -10.73 -8.74
CA PHE A 38 11.73 -11.27 -8.89
C PHE A 38 11.87 -12.66 -8.25
N ASN A 39 11.38 -12.85 -7.02
CA ASN A 39 11.40 -14.17 -6.36
C ASN A 39 10.50 -15.17 -7.06
N LEU A 40 9.36 -14.74 -7.65
CA LEU A 40 8.51 -15.61 -8.46
C LEU A 40 9.25 -16.09 -9.71
N ALA A 41 9.93 -15.20 -10.43
CA ALA A 41 10.74 -15.56 -11.59
C ALA A 41 11.88 -16.53 -11.21
N LEU A 42 12.56 -16.27 -10.09
CA LEU A 42 13.59 -17.19 -9.56
C LEU A 42 13.00 -18.56 -9.22
N ALA A 43 11.81 -18.61 -8.61
CA ALA A 43 11.14 -19.87 -8.30
C ALA A 43 10.84 -20.67 -9.57
N ILE A 44 10.35 -20.03 -10.62
CA ILE A 44 10.08 -20.68 -11.92
C ILE A 44 11.38 -21.21 -12.54
N ILE A 45 12.45 -20.41 -12.57
CA ILE A 45 13.73 -20.83 -13.15
C ILE A 45 14.32 -22.03 -12.38
N LEU A 46 14.26 -22.00 -11.04
CA LEU A 46 14.78 -23.08 -10.20
C LEU A 46 13.92 -24.36 -10.31
N LEU A 47 12.60 -24.19 -10.51
CA LEU A 47 11.69 -25.30 -10.75
C LEU A 47 12.03 -26.01 -12.07
N LEU A 48 12.27 -25.26 -13.15
CA LEU A 48 12.68 -25.79 -14.45
C LEU A 48 14.02 -26.51 -14.36
N ARG A 49 14.92 -26.05 -13.49
CA ARG A 49 16.21 -26.68 -13.22
C ARG A 49 16.12 -27.88 -12.25
N LYS A 50 14.93 -28.23 -11.77
CA LYS A 50 14.70 -29.30 -10.77
C LYS A 50 15.61 -29.18 -9.54
N SER A 51 15.89 -27.95 -9.11
CA SER A 51 16.76 -27.65 -7.99
C SER A 51 15.98 -27.60 -6.68
N TRP A 52 16.48 -28.26 -5.63
CA TRP A 52 15.89 -28.18 -4.27
C TRP A 52 15.88 -26.76 -3.67
N PHE A 53 16.72 -25.86 -4.16
CA PHE A 53 16.75 -24.45 -3.75
C PHE A 53 15.48 -23.68 -4.12
N VAL A 54 14.57 -24.26 -4.92
CA VAL A 54 13.27 -23.68 -5.25
C VAL A 54 12.37 -23.48 -4.02
N LEU A 55 12.58 -24.27 -2.96
CA LEU A 55 11.80 -24.16 -1.72
C LEU A 55 11.99 -22.80 -1.03
N ILE A 56 13.18 -22.21 -1.13
CA ILE A 56 13.51 -20.94 -0.48
C ILE A 56 12.62 -19.79 -0.99
N PRO A 57 12.56 -19.47 -2.29
CA PRO A 57 11.70 -18.41 -2.78
C PRO A 57 10.21 -18.75 -2.66
N ILE A 58 9.81 -20.03 -2.76
CA ILE A 58 8.42 -20.43 -2.58
C ILE A 58 7.94 -20.15 -1.15
N ILE A 59 8.71 -20.52 -0.14
CA ILE A 59 8.37 -20.25 1.27
C ILE A 59 8.29 -18.74 1.51
N ALA A 60 9.25 -17.97 0.98
CA ALA A 60 9.23 -16.51 1.12
C ALA A 60 8.00 -15.88 0.45
N LEU A 61 7.58 -16.37 -0.73
CA LEU A 61 6.37 -15.93 -1.43
C LEU A 61 5.12 -16.25 -0.63
N LEU A 62 5.00 -17.46 -0.07
CA LEU A 62 3.85 -17.87 0.74
C LEU A 62 3.70 -17.02 2.00
N ILE A 63 4.80 -16.77 2.71
CA ILE A 63 4.80 -15.91 3.90
C ILE A 63 4.40 -14.48 3.55
N SER A 64 4.74 -14.00 2.35
CA SER A 64 4.45 -12.64 1.90
C SER A 64 3.04 -12.45 1.34
N LEU A 65 2.28 -13.52 1.09
CA LEU A 65 0.92 -13.44 0.52
C LEU A 65 -0.05 -12.54 1.32
N PRO A 66 -0.12 -12.60 2.67
CA PRO A 66 -1.03 -11.73 3.43
C PRO A 66 -0.77 -10.25 3.20
N HIS A 67 0.49 -9.87 2.87
CA HIS A 67 0.87 -8.49 2.62
C HIS A 67 0.24 -7.90 1.34
N TRP A 68 -0.13 -8.73 0.37
CA TRP A 68 -0.85 -8.30 -0.83
C TRP A 68 -2.15 -7.59 -0.53
N ASN A 69 -2.88 -8.02 0.50
CA ASN A 69 -4.13 -7.39 0.91
C ASN A 69 -3.92 -5.98 1.47
N HIS A 70 -2.72 -5.66 1.94
CA HIS A 70 -2.35 -4.32 2.37
C HIS A 70 -1.91 -3.42 1.19
N CYS A 71 -1.26 -3.99 0.18
CA CYS A 71 -0.81 -3.26 -1.02
C CYS A 71 -1.94 -3.07 -2.04
N PHE A 72 -2.76 -4.10 -2.24
CA PHE A 72 -3.84 -4.11 -3.23
C PHE A 72 -5.13 -4.61 -2.58
N ARG A 73 -6.07 -3.70 -2.37
CA ARG A 73 -7.41 -4.05 -1.91
C ARG A 73 -8.25 -4.54 -3.09
N ILE A 74 -7.99 -5.77 -3.55
CA ILE A 74 -8.66 -6.36 -4.72
C ILE A 74 -10.13 -6.67 -4.39
N TRP A 75 -10.43 -6.99 -3.15
CA TRP A 75 -11.78 -7.28 -2.69
C TRP A 75 -12.20 -6.25 -1.64
N GLY A 76 -12.83 -5.17 -2.11
CA GLY A 76 -13.53 -4.25 -1.22
C GLY A 76 -14.64 -5.02 -0.51
N LYS A 77 -14.60 -5.10 0.82
CA LYS A 77 -15.83 -5.40 1.56
C LYS A 77 -16.80 -4.26 1.21
N ASN A 78 -17.84 -4.57 0.45
CA ASN A 78 -19.01 -3.71 0.44
C ASN A 78 -19.46 -3.68 1.89
N VAL A 79 -19.25 -2.55 2.55
CA VAL A 79 -19.93 -2.29 3.81
C VAL A 79 -21.38 -2.23 3.40
N GLU A 80 -22.12 -3.31 3.64
CA GLU A 80 -23.56 -3.29 3.48
C GLU A 80 -24.05 -2.11 4.30
N ALA A 81 -24.79 -1.23 3.64
CA ALA A 81 -25.44 -0.09 4.25
C ALA A 81 -26.55 -0.50 5.25
N SER A 82 -26.51 -1.72 5.74
CA SER A 82 -27.44 -2.31 6.72
C SER A 82 -27.24 -1.80 8.15
N LEU A 83 -26.17 -1.07 8.42
CA LEU A 83 -26.10 -0.19 9.58
C LEU A 83 -26.82 1.12 9.20
N VAL A 84 -28.15 1.03 9.08
CA VAL A 84 -29.01 2.22 9.08
C VAL A 84 -28.86 2.85 10.46
N LEU A 85 -27.90 3.76 10.56
CA LEU A 85 -27.82 4.66 11.70
C LEU A 85 -29.08 5.52 11.66
N GLU A 86 -29.85 5.58 12.73
CA GLU A 86 -31.04 6.42 12.87
C GLU A 86 -30.77 7.90 12.54
N LYS A 87 -29.52 8.31 12.52
CA LYS A 87 -29.05 9.63 12.10
C LYS A 87 -27.81 9.48 11.21
N PRO A 88 -27.96 9.51 9.88
CA PRO A 88 -26.81 9.48 8.98
C PRO A 88 -25.98 10.75 9.16
N VAL A 89 -24.68 10.57 9.41
CA VAL A 89 -23.72 11.67 9.44
C VAL A 89 -23.01 11.67 8.09
N THR A 90 -23.16 12.75 7.34
CA THR A 90 -22.43 12.96 6.08
C THR A 90 -21.07 13.56 6.41
N VAL A 91 -19.99 12.87 6.06
CA VAL A 91 -18.62 13.38 6.22
C VAL A 91 -18.06 13.67 4.84
N MET A 92 -17.68 14.90 4.61
CA MET A 92 -17.01 15.34 3.39
C MET A 92 -15.53 15.63 3.70
N SER A 93 -14.61 15.04 2.92
CA SER A 93 -13.19 15.38 2.96
C SER A 93 -12.85 16.15 1.68
N TYR A 94 -12.39 17.37 1.84
CA TYR A 94 -12.03 18.24 0.74
C TYR A 94 -10.58 18.74 0.88
N ASN A 95 -9.79 18.58 -0.16
CA ASN A 95 -8.42 19.10 -0.18
C ASN A 95 -8.44 20.56 -0.65
N THR A 96 -8.32 21.48 0.28
CA THR A 96 -8.36 22.94 0.02
C THR A 96 -7.09 23.47 -0.63
N ARG A 97 -6.05 22.66 -0.85
CA ARG A 97 -4.74 23.11 -1.37
C ARG A 97 -4.26 24.40 -0.67
N MET A 98 -4.36 24.46 0.66
CA MET A 98 -4.06 25.64 1.48
C MET A 98 -4.87 26.88 1.07
N PHE A 99 -6.11 26.70 0.61
CA PHE A 99 -7.00 27.76 0.11
C PHE A 99 -6.35 28.57 -1.03
N ASP A 100 -5.60 27.88 -1.90
CA ASP A 100 -4.90 28.48 -3.04
C ASP A 100 -3.94 29.62 -2.65
N TYR A 101 -3.24 29.44 -1.53
CA TYR A 101 -2.28 30.42 -1.00
C TYR A 101 -1.30 30.95 -2.05
N TYR A 102 -0.92 30.10 -3.00
CA TYR A 102 -0.03 30.46 -4.11
C TYR A 102 -0.74 31.07 -5.32
N LYS A 103 -2.04 31.35 -5.24
CA LYS A 103 -2.87 31.98 -6.29
C LYS A 103 -2.78 31.31 -7.67
N HIS A 104 -2.68 29.99 -7.69
CA HIS A 104 -2.61 29.22 -8.94
C HIS A 104 -3.94 29.20 -9.71
N SER A 105 -5.08 29.36 -9.03
CA SER A 105 -6.41 29.37 -9.64
C SER A 105 -6.80 30.72 -10.23
N GLY A 106 -6.07 31.80 -9.92
CA GLY A 106 -6.42 33.16 -10.31
C GLY A 106 -7.69 33.71 -9.67
N VAL A 107 -8.33 32.98 -8.75
CA VAL A 107 -9.49 33.42 -7.97
C VAL A 107 -9.04 34.16 -6.73
N ASN A 108 -9.53 35.40 -6.60
CA ASN A 108 -9.24 36.21 -5.41
C ASN A 108 -10.10 35.80 -4.28
N ASN A 109 -10.22 35.37 -3.29
CA ASN A 109 -11.14 34.99 -2.21
C ASN A 109 -11.49 33.48 -2.21
N THR A 110 -10.54 32.62 -2.54
CA THR A 110 -10.72 31.16 -2.52
C THR A 110 -11.24 30.61 -1.18
N PRO A 111 -10.81 31.14 0.00
CA PRO A 111 -11.36 30.68 1.28
C PRO A 111 -12.86 30.93 1.40
N GLU A 112 -13.33 32.13 1.06
CA GLU A 112 -14.76 32.52 1.18
C GLU A 112 -15.63 31.67 0.26
N VAL A 113 -15.23 31.52 -1.01
CA VAL A 113 -15.94 30.66 -1.98
C VAL A 113 -15.99 29.21 -1.53
N THR A 114 -14.95 28.71 -0.88
CA THR A 114 -14.93 27.33 -0.38
C THR A 114 -15.84 27.16 0.83
N PHE A 115 -15.91 28.14 1.71
CA PHE A 115 -16.81 28.07 2.88
C PHE A 115 -18.29 28.24 2.49
N ASP A 116 -18.60 29.03 1.47
CA ASP A 116 -19.96 29.15 0.95
C ASP A 116 -20.48 27.87 0.25
N PHE A 117 -19.56 27.01 -0.19
CA PHE A 117 -19.91 25.73 -0.83
C PHE A 117 -20.19 24.62 0.19
N ILE A 118 -19.64 24.67 1.40
CA ILE A 118 -19.77 23.65 2.45
C ILE A 118 -21.01 23.91 3.29
#